data_30396f7216648588a3e96c7e54976b33
#
_entry.id   30396f7216648588a3e96c7e54976b33
#
_cell.length_a   1.000
_cell.length_b   1.000
_cell.length_c   1.000
_cell.angle_alpha   90.00
_cell.angle_beta   90.00
_cell.angle_gamma   90.00
#
_symmetry.space_group_name_H-M   'P 1'
#
loop_
_entity.id
_entity.type
_entity.pdbx_description
1 polymer ?
#
loop_
_entity_poly.entity_id
_entity_poly.type
_entity_poly.pdbx_seq_one_letter_code
_entity_poly.pdbx_strand_id
1 'polypeptide(L)'
;MRRRVIIKSFSLFPLTGFIAYLLPSIAFTRELTDKTDKLVGENNLDQAAVGLIGTKLDKNRRTGIYESLGVRPVINGRGTITIIGGCRILPEVEQAMHEATLDYVEFDELMDGVGKRLAELTGAEFGMVTTGATGAMIMATTGILTGGDPDKLWQLPDLTGMKNEVIIPKYSWTAYESSIRGVGVKMITVDSREELEAALGPQTAMVLVLAGRRSMKGPLSVNHISSITKPLGVPILVDAAAEGLPVPNPHIELGADLVAYSGGKYLGGPQCAGLLIGRRDLIKAAWVTSSPHHGFGRGYKVGREEIMGMLAAVEMWMKRNHAKEREIWTNKLNYIAKRLNKIKGVRTTLHQPGPDQLSNPSPSLHVHWDLTKIPLEGHEVEDLLWDANPRVAVSGLGSFLPFPPNTKPNIRINTSQLKEGEEKIIADRVFEVLSKPPIIERNLDPADFKIDGEWDVRIEFAATVSNQTFVLVQKKNELVGTHYGSYASRVLEGNIHRNEVLIRSSYTLNGVRLNFTFKGEVESDLIMGGNVSFSEYGDGKWEAKRRY
;
A
#
# COMPACT_ATOMS: atom_id res chain seq x y z
N MET A 1 35.98 34.20 44.05
CA MET A 1 37.18 34.99 43.65
C MET A 1 37.47 34.77 42.16
N ARG A 2 37.39 35.87 41.42
CA ARG A 2 37.98 36.20 40.09
C ARG A 2 37.99 35.18 38.96
N ARG A 3 37.14 35.49 37.98
CA ARG A 3 37.17 35.11 36.56
C ARG A 3 38.50 35.47 35.91
N ARG A 4 39.01 34.62 35.02
CA ARG A 4 39.95 35.06 33.95
C ARG A 4 39.40 34.57 32.60
N VAL A 5 39.03 35.57 31.78
CA VAL A 5 38.74 35.45 30.36
C VAL A 5 40.07 35.32 29.62
N ILE A 6 40.18 34.36 28.71
CA ILE A 6 41.29 34.30 27.76
C ILE A 6 40.68 34.46 26.36
N ILE A 7 40.93 35.66 25.81
CA ILE A 7 40.75 35.96 24.38
C ILE A 7 42.03 35.51 23.68
N LYS A 8 41.95 34.63 22.70
CA LYS A 8 43.03 34.38 21.72
C LYS A 8 42.54 34.66 20.31
N SER A 9 43.02 35.79 19.84
CA SER A 9 43.41 36.23 18.49
C SER A 9 42.92 35.42 17.28
N PHE A 10 42.09 36.10 16.48
CA PHE A 10 41.88 35.84 15.07
C PHE A 10 43.16 36.15 14.28
N SER A 11 43.67 35.18 13.53
CA SER A 11 44.64 35.41 12.46
C SER A 11 43.90 35.54 11.13
N LEU A 12 44.14 36.68 10.46
CA LEU A 12 43.70 36.99 9.10
C LEU A 12 44.26 35.91 8.12
N PHE A 13 43.38 35.30 7.35
CA PHE A 13 43.75 34.63 6.09
C PHE A 13 43.39 35.56 4.92
N PRO A 14 44.23 35.68 3.89
CA PRO A 14 44.03 36.68 2.83
C PRO A 14 42.97 36.27 1.85
N LEU A 15 42.11 37.23 1.51
CA LEU A 15 41.00 37.19 0.57
C LEU A 15 41.53 37.33 -0.88
N THR A 16 42.18 36.30 -1.44
CA THR A 16 42.66 36.35 -2.83
C THR A 16 42.47 35.03 -3.61
N GLY A 17 41.50 34.20 -3.26
CA GLY A 17 41.28 32.94 -3.93
C GLY A 17 39.87 32.69 -4.51
N PHE A 18 38.92 33.66 -4.41
CA PHE A 18 37.50 33.37 -4.71
C PHE A 18 36.90 34.05 -5.94
N ILE A 19 37.71 34.71 -6.78
CA ILE A 19 37.20 35.47 -7.95
C ILE A 19 37.39 34.71 -9.30
N ALA A 20 38.12 33.62 -9.32
CA ALA A 20 38.42 32.92 -10.60
C ALA A 20 37.46 31.80 -11.01
N TYR A 21 36.40 31.49 -10.25
CA TYR A 21 35.45 30.40 -10.56
C TYR A 21 34.04 30.85 -10.98
N LEU A 22 33.79 32.17 -11.12
CA LEU A 22 32.45 32.70 -11.48
C LEU A 22 32.34 33.25 -12.91
N LEU A 23 33.36 33.20 -13.72
CA LEU A 23 33.33 33.79 -15.07
C LEU A 23 33.01 32.86 -16.26
N PRO A 24 32.98 31.53 -16.17
CA PRO A 24 32.49 30.72 -17.28
C PRO A 24 30.96 30.59 -17.37
N SER A 25 30.22 30.88 -16.28
CA SER A 25 28.75 30.67 -16.27
C SER A 25 27.95 31.81 -16.91
N ILE A 26 28.51 33.01 -17.03
CA ILE A 26 27.81 34.17 -17.60
C ILE A 26 27.91 34.18 -19.15
N ALA A 27 28.98 33.62 -19.72
CA ALA A 27 29.11 33.51 -21.17
C ALA A 27 28.21 32.44 -21.76
N PHE A 28 27.95 31.33 -21.02
CA PHE A 28 27.11 30.23 -21.48
C PHE A 28 25.60 30.56 -21.43
N THR A 29 25.19 31.41 -20.48
CA THR A 29 23.79 31.88 -20.38
C THR A 29 23.45 32.90 -21.48
N ARG A 30 24.42 33.69 -21.94
CA ARG A 30 24.17 34.68 -22.99
C ARG A 30 24.06 34.06 -24.40
N GLU A 31 24.72 32.93 -24.64
CA GLU A 31 24.61 32.19 -25.89
C GLU A 31 23.33 31.35 -26.00
N LEU A 32 22.73 30.97 -24.88
CA LEU A 32 21.43 30.31 -24.81
C LEU A 32 20.26 31.28 -24.97
N THR A 33 20.36 32.51 -24.42
CA THR A 33 19.33 33.54 -24.60
C THR A 33 19.29 34.07 -26.02
N ASP A 34 20.43 34.25 -26.71
CA ASP A 34 20.47 34.70 -28.11
C ASP A 34 19.97 33.64 -29.10
N LYS A 35 19.94 32.34 -28.72
CA LYS A 35 19.36 31.27 -29.57
C LYS A 35 17.85 31.07 -29.30
N THR A 36 17.37 31.38 -28.12
CA THR A 36 15.94 31.32 -27.80
C THR A 36 15.15 32.49 -28.35
N ASP A 37 15.73 33.70 -28.41
CA ASP A 37 15.08 34.90 -28.98
C ASP A 37 14.92 34.87 -30.48
N LYS A 38 15.61 33.95 -31.18
CA LYS A 38 15.43 33.73 -32.65
C LYS A 38 14.42 32.66 -33.01
N LEU A 39 13.89 31.90 -32.01
CA LEU A 39 12.97 30.79 -32.24
C LEU A 39 11.55 31.03 -31.73
N VAL A 40 11.30 32.12 -31.03
CA VAL A 40 9.97 32.40 -30.45
C VAL A 40 9.58 33.84 -30.83
N GLY A 41 8.78 33.98 -31.89
CA GLY A 41 8.06 35.23 -32.14
C GLY A 41 7.09 35.51 -30.98
N GLU A 42 6.96 36.78 -30.63
CA GLU A 42 6.28 37.30 -29.42
C GLU A 42 4.81 36.88 -29.16
N ASN A 43 4.26 35.97 -29.98
CA ASN A 43 2.85 35.55 -29.84
C ASN A 43 2.61 34.09 -29.38
N ASN A 44 3.65 33.32 -29.00
CA ASN A 44 3.47 31.91 -28.64
C ASN A 44 3.77 31.52 -27.19
N LEU A 45 4.29 32.41 -26.36
CA LEU A 45 4.57 32.08 -24.95
C LEU A 45 3.31 31.98 -24.09
N ASP A 46 2.30 32.82 -24.34
CA ASP A 46 1.03 32.76 -23.62
C ASP A 46 0.20 31.53 -23.99
N GLN A 47 0.33 31.03 -25.23
CA GLN A 47 -0.39 29.81 -25.64
C GLN A 47 0.28 28.52 -25.17
N ALA A 48 1.58 28.49 -24.98
CA ALA A 48 2.30 27.32 -24.48
C ALA A 48 2.14 27.13 -22.97
N ALA A 49 2.09 28.22 -22.20
CA ALA A 49 1.85 28.17 -20.76
C ALA A 49 0.40 27.82 -20.40
N VAL A 50 -0.57 28.32 -21.20
CA VAL A 50 -1.99 28.00 -21.07
C VAL A 50 -2.32 26.58 -21.54
N GLY A 51 -1.49 25.98 -22.39
CA GLY A 51 -1.68 24.62 -22.88
C GLY A 51 -1.46 23.49 -21.86
N LEU A 52 -0.80 23.79 -20.73
CA LEU A 52 -0.54 22.80 -19.65
C LEU A 52 -1.51 22.89 -18.47
N ILE A 53 -2.23 23.99 -18.34
CA ILE A 53 -3.15 24.23 -17.21
C ILE A 53 -4.49 24.71 -17.77
N GLY A 54 -5.40 23.78 -18.02
CA GLY A 54 -6.80 24.14 -18.32
C GLY A 54 -7.34 23.78 -19.69
N THR A 55 -6.86 22.73 -20.30
CA THR A 55 -7.55 22.18 -21.47
C THR A 55 -8.78 21.41 -21.03
N LYS A 56 -9.98 21.90 -21.42
CA LYS A 56 -11.09 21.00 -21.76
C LYS A 56 -10.46 19.81 -22.47
N LEU A 57 -10.57 18.61 -21.92
CA LEU A 57 -10.09 17.38 -22.52
C LEU A 57 -10.45 17.41 -24.01
N ASP A 58 -9.43 17.62 -24.84
CA ASP A 58 -9.60 17.62 -26.27
C ASP A 58 -10.11 16.23 -26.66
N LYS A 59 -11.36 16.15 -27.09
CA LYS A 59 -11.99 14.91 -27.55
C LYS A 59 -11.27 14.28 -28.74
N ASN A 60 -10.34 15.00 -29.35
CA ASN A 60 -9.51 14.58 -30.47
C ASN A 60 -8.09 14.12 -30.07
N ARG A 61 -7.75 14.05 -28.77
CA ARG A 61 -6.46 13.54 -28.32
C ARG A 61 -6.37 12.04 -28.65
N ARG A 62 -5.62 11.68 -29.67
CA ARG A 62 -5.45 10.30 -30.15
C ARG A 62 -4.78 9.37 -29.15
N THR A 63 -4.05 9.92 -28.18
CA THR A 63 -3.33 9.16 -27.15
C THR A 63 -3.59 9.78 -25.78
N GLY A 64 -3.98 8.98 -24.78
CA GLY A 64 -4.12 9.43 -23.40
C GLY A 64 -2.77 9.75 -22.75
N ILE A 65 -2.80 10.39 -21.57
CA ILE A 65 -1.59 10.77 -20.84
C ILE A 65 -0.71 9.56 -20.51
N TYR A 66 -1.29 8.41 -20.19
CA TYR A 66 -0.57 7.18 -19.86
C TYR A 66 -0.05 6.48 -21.11
N GLU A 67 -0.87 6.40 -22.14
CA GLU A 67 -0.50 5.77 -23.42
C GLU A 67 0.66 6.51 -24.09
N SER A 68 0.78 7.83 -23.90
CA SER A 68 1.93 8.61 -24.39
C SER A 68 3.27 8.18 -23.77
N LEU A 69 3.22 7.51 -22.61
CA LEU A 69 4.37 6.93 -21.90
C LEU A 69 4.51 5.42 -22.12
N GLY A 70 3.70 4.83 -23.02
CA GLY A 70 3.67 3.39 -23.24
C GLY A 70 2.95 2.60 -22.13
N VAL A 71 2.24 3.30 -21.22
CA VAL A 71 1.51 2.70 -20.11
C VAL A 71 0.05 2.47 -20.50
N ARG A 72 -0.42 1.23 -20.40
CA ARG A 72 -1.81 0.87 -20.70
C ARG A 72 -2.72 1.11 -19.50
N PRO A 73 -3.80 1.90 -19.63
CA PRO A 73 -4.83 2.02 -18.60
C PRO A 73 -5.49 0.69 -18.24
N VAL A 74 -6.04 0.62 -17.04
CA VAL A 74 -6.65 -0.58 -16.47
C VAL A 74 -8.11 -0.32 -16.13
N ILE A 75 -9.02 -1.20 -16.55
CA ILE A 75 -10.39 -1.26 -16.03
C ILE A 75 -10.33 -1.99 -14.69
N ASN A 76 -10.62 -1.27 -13.60
CA ASN A 76 -10.35 -1.73 -12.25
C ASN A 76 -11.52 -2.53 -11.65
N GLY A 77 -11.53 -3.83 -11.83
CA GLY A 77 -12.43 -4.79 -11.16
C GLY A 77 -11.90 -5.34 -9.84
N ARG A 78 -10.80 -4.80 -9.26
CA ARG A 78 -10.22 -5.24 -7.97
C ARG A 78 -10.65 -4.37 -6.78
N GLY A 79 -11.03 -3.11 -7.01
CA GLY A 79 -11.32 -2.13 -5.96
C GLY A 79 -10.12 -1.26 -5.61
N THR A 80 -10.04 -0.77 -4.37
CA THR A 80 -9.07 0.25 -3.95
C THR A 80 -7.69 -0.33 -3.60
N ILE A 81 -6.97 -0.84 -4.60
CA ILE A 81 -5.64 -1.45 -4.44
C ILE A 81 -4.56 -0.47 -4.93
N THR A 82 -3.55 -0.21 -4.10
CA THR A 82 -2.50 0.79 -4.34
C THR A 82 -1.74 0.56 -5.63
N ILE A 83 -1.37 -0.68 -5.97
CA ILE A 83 -0.56 -1.02 -7.15
C ILE A 83 -1.23 -0.66 -8.50
N ILE A 84 -2.54 -0.47 -8.51
CA ILE A 84 -3.30 -0.02 -9.68
C ILE A 84 -3.95 1.35 -9.50
N GLY A 85 -3.42 2.16 -8.57
CA GLY A 85 -3.78 3.56 -8.40
C GLY A 85 -4.79 3.87 -7.28
N GLY A 86 -5.15 2.88 -6.43
CA GLY A 86 -6.07 3.10 -5.30
C GLY A 86 -7.50 3.37 -5.73
N CYS A 87 -8.10 4.47 -5.26
CA CYS A 87 -9.42 4.92 -5.71
C CYS A 87 -9.31 5.98 -6.81
N ARG A 88 -10.42 6.17 -7.51
CA ARG A 88 -10.63 7.40 -8.29
C ARG A 88 -11.02 8.51 -7.33
N ILE A 89 -10.34 9.63 -7.41
CA ILE A 89 -10.71 10.80 -6.62
C ILE A 89 -12.03 11.41 -7.13
N LEU A 90 -12.76 12.07 -6.23
CA LEU A 90 -14.02 12.72 -6.57
C LEU A 90 -13.77 14.03 -7.33
N PRO A 91 -14.69 14.49 -8.20
CA PRO A 91 -14.53 15.77 -8.89
C PRO A 91 -14.37 16.97 -7.94
N GLU A 92 -15.05 16.96 -6.80
CA GLU A 92 -14.94 18.00 -5.77
C GLU A 92 -13.55 17.98 -5.10
N VAL A 93 -12.93 16.81 -5.00
CA VAL A 93 -11.55 16.66 -4.50
C VAL A 93 -10.56 17.21 -5.52
N GLU A 94 -10.72 16.88 -6.81
CA GLU A 94 -9.91 17.46 -7.90
C GLU A 94 -9.99 18.99 -7.90
N GLN A 95 -11.18 19.54 -7.74
CA GLN A 95 -11.42 20.98 -7.69
C GLN A 95 -10.70 21.61 -6.49
N ALA A 96 -10.85 21.05 -5.29
CA ALA A 96 -10.19 21.56 -4.08
C ALA A 96 -8.66 21.51 -4.17
N MET A 97 -8.12 20.43 -4.75
CA MET A 97 -6.68 20.31 -5.01
C MET A 97 -6.21 21.39 -6.01
N HIS A 98 -6.96 21.60 -7.07
CA HIS A 98 -6.64 22.65 -8.06
C HIS A 98 -6.67 24.04 -7.44
N GLU A 99 -7.70 24.39 -6.69
CA GLU A 99 -7.82 25.69 -6.01
C GLU A 99 -6.66 25.91 -5.04
N ALA A 100 -6.25 24.87 -4.30
CA ALA A 100 -5.12 24.97 -3.39
C ALA A 100 -3.76 25.29 -4.08
N THR A 101 -3.64 25.06 -5.40
CA THR A 101 -2.42 25.41 -6.14
C THR A 101 -2.27 26.92 -6.38
N LEU A 102 -3.37 27.69 -6.29
CA LEU A 102 -3.39 29.09 -6.72
C LEU A 102 -2.77 30.03 -5.69
N ASP A 103 -2.72 29.62 -4.41
CA ASP A 103 -2.24 30.47 -3.31
C ASP A 103 -1.17 29.75 -2.46
N TYR A 104 -0.32 30.56 -1.81
CA TYR A 104 0.60 30.09 -0.77
C TYR A 104 -0.04 30.31 0.61
N VAL A 105 0.20 29.36 1.51
CA VAL A 105 -0.31 29.39 2.88
C VAL A 105 0.78 29.00 3.88
N GLU A 106 0.66 29.46 5.09
CA GLU A 106 1.47 28.99 6.21
C GLU A 106 0.93 27.65 6.67
N PHE A 107 1.80 26.62 6.82
CA PHE A 107 1.37 25.24 7.01
C PHE A 107 0.84 24.93 8.41
N ASP A 108 1.34 25.58 9.45
CA ASP A 108 0.83 25.40 10.81
C ASP A 108 -0.58 25.99 10.93
N GLU A 109 -0.81 27.17 10.33
CA GLU A 109 -2.13 27.80 10.25
C GLU A 109 -3.10 26.94 9.44
N LEU A 110 -2.66 26.45 8.27
CA LEU A 110 -3.48 25.55 7.42
C LEU A 110 -3.89 24.30 8.20
N MET A 111 -2.92 23.62 8.83
CA MET A 111 -3.21 22.37 9.53
C MET A 111 -4.08 22.60 10.78
N ASP A 112 -3.93 23.72 11.46
CA ASP A 112 -4.79 24.07 12.60
C ASP A 112 -6.22 24.35 12.16
N GLY A 113 -6.40 25.07 11.05
CA GLY A 113 -7.72 25.30 10.43
C GLY A 113 -8.39 24.02 9.97
N VAL A 114 -7.65 23.18 9.24
CA VAL A 114 -8.12 21.86 8.76
C VAL A 114 -8.42 20.94 9.94
N GLY A 115 -7.58 20.94 10.98
CA GLY A 115 -7.78 20.09 12.15
C GLY A 115 -9.04 20.45 12.94
N LYS A 116 -9.37 21.72 13.07
CA LYS A 116 -10.64 22.19 13.65
C LYS A 116 -11.83 21.77 12.78
N ARG A 117 -11.71 21.93 11.47
CA ARG A 117 -12.77 21.54 10.54
C ARG A 117 -13.04 20.03 10.54
N LEU A 118 -11.99 19.22 10.61
CA LEU A 118 -12.10 17.77 10.76
C LEU A 118 -12.79 17.39 12.08
N ALA A 119 -12.48 18.09 13.19
CA ALA A 119 -13.17 17.90 14.46
C ALA A 119 -14.69 18.15 14.35
N GLU A 120 -15.10 19.25 13.70
CA GLU A 120 -16.51 19.57 13.45
C GLU A 120 -17.21 18.47 12.63
N LEU A 121 -16.55 17.97 11.59
CA LEU A 121 -17.11 16.97 10.68
C LEU A 121 -17.22 15.58 11.30
N THR A 122 -16.25 15.18 12.11
CA THR A 122 -16.12 13.80 12.60
C THR A 122 -16.57 13.60 14.05
N GLY A 123 -16.71 14.70 14.81
CA GLY A 123 -16.97 14.65 16.26
C GLY A 123 -15.76 14.24 17.10
N ALA A 124 -14.57 14.07 16.50
CA ALA A 124 -13.33 13.86 17.23
C ALA A 124 -12.83 15.17 17.86
N GLU A 125 -11.91 15.11 18.84
CA GLU A 125 -11.35 16.33 19.44
C GLU A 125 -10.53 17.16 18.47
N PHE A 126 -9.84 16.51 17.52
CA PHE A 126 -9.04 17.14 16.47
C PHE A 126 -8.75 16.16 15.33
N GLY A 127 -8.16 16.67 14.23
CA GLY A 127 -7.72 15.88 13.10
C GLY A 127 -6.47 16.44 12.43
N MET A 128 -5.76 15.62 11.65
CA MET A 128 -4.72 16.06 10.73
C MET A 128 -4.71 15.22 9.45
N VAL A 129 -4.26 15.82 8.36
CA VAL A 129 -3.98 15.11 7.12
C VAL A 129 -2.53 14.64 7.12
N THR A 130 -2.32 13.42 6.66
CA THR A 130 -1.03 12.73 6.69
C THR A 130 -0.68 12.12 5.33
N THR A 131 0.53 11.61 5.18
CA THR A 131 0.97 10.87 3.98
C THR A 131 0.41 9.44 4.02
N GLY A 132 -0.87 9.28 3.70
CA GLY A 132 -1.60 8.02 3.82
C GLY A 132 -1.80 7.57 5.27
N ALA A 133 -2.52 6.47 5.46
CA ALA A 133 -2.72 5.87 6.79
C ALA A 133 -1.41 5.40 7.42
N THR A 134 -0.45 4.93 6.62
CA THR A 134 0.86 4.50 7.10
C THR A 134 1.62 5.69 7.69
N GLY A 135 1.60 6.86 7.01
CA GLY A 135 2.14 8.11 7.55
C GLY A 135 1.43 8.54 8.84
N ALA A 136 0.09 8.37 8.92
CA ALA A 136 -0.67 8.63 10.14
C ALA A 136 -0.16 7.78 11.32
N MET A 137 0.07 6.48 11.09
CA MET A 137 0.58 5.59 12.13
C MET A 137 2.00 5.96 12.58
N ILE A 138 2.89 6.33 11.64
CA ILE A 138 4.23 6.80 11.98
C ILE A 138 4.16 8.08 12.81
N MET A 139 3.39 9.08 12.35
CA MET A 139 3.27 10.37 13.04
C MET A 139 2.61 10.22 14.41
N ALA A 140 1.58 9.39 14.53
CA ALA A 140 0.98 9.06 15.83
C ALA A 140 2.01 8.43 16.77
N THR A 141 2.78 7.44 16.29
CA THR A 141 3.80 6.76 17.09
C THR A 141 4.90 7.74 17.54
N THR A 142 5.43 8.55 16.62
CA THR A 142 6.47 9.55 16.95
C THR A 142 5.95 10.61 17.92
N GLY A 143 4.72 11.08 17.72
CA GLY A 143 4.07 12.03 18.63
C GLY A 143 3.85 11.46 20.03
N ILE A 144 3.42 10.21 20.15
CA ILE A 144 3.24 9.52 21.44
C ILE A 144 4.58 9.32 22.16
N LEU A 145 5.63 8.94 21.44
CA LEU A 145 6.96 8.71 22.02
C LEU A 145 7.63 9.98 22.48
N THR A 146 7.51 11.05 21.70
CA THR A 146 8.23 12.31 21.97
C THR A 146 7.40 13.32 22.79
N GLY A 147 6.06 13.21 22.72
CA GLY A 147 5.18 14.22 23.29
C GLY A 147 5.29 15.59 22.62
N GLY A 148 5.92 15.67 21.44
CA GLY A 148 6.24 16.91 20.74
C GLY A 148 7.50 17.62 21.26
N ASP A 149 8.30 16.97 22.11
CA ASP A 149 9.57 17.48 22.61
C ASP A 149 10.66 17.43 21.52
N PRO A 150 11.24 18.56 21.08
CA PRO A 150 12.23 18.58 20.02
C PRO A 150 13.49 17.77 20.32
N ASP A 151 13.95 17.71 21.57
CA ASP A 151 15.16 16.95 21.92
C ASP A 151 14.93 15.45 21.71
N LYS A 152 13.77 14.94 22.14
CA LYS A 152 13.37 13.55 21.89
C LYS A 152 13.14 13.27 20.41
N LEU A 153 12.58 14.24 19.69
CA LEU A 153 12.29 14.12 18.26
C LEU A 153 13.58 13.92 17.45
N TRP A 154 14.64 14.69 17.77
CA TRP A 154 15.93 14.57 17.12
C TRP A 154 16.72 13.34 17.53
N GLN A 155 16.39 12.72 18.66
CA GLN A 155 16.99 11.46 19.09
C GLN A 155 16.47 10.25 18.31
N LEU A 156 15.23 10.30 17.76
CA LEU A 156 14.66 9.22 16.97
C LEU A 156 15.58 8.81 15.78
N PRO A 157 15.73 7.54 15.48
CA PRO A 157 15.04 6.36 16.01
C PRO A 157 15.69 5.73 17.27
N ASP A 158 16.68 6.38 17.90
CA ASP A 158 17.22 5.92 19.17
C ASP A 158 16.23 6.24 20.31
N LEU A 159 15.69 5.22 20.94
CA LEU A 159 14.69 5.34 22.01
C LEU A 159 15.29 5.23 23.42
N THR A 160 16.61 5.39 23.56
CA THR A 160 17.27 5.38 24.88
C THR A 160 16.66 6.43 25.79
N GLY A 161 16.18 6.01 26.97
CA GLY A 161 15.50 6.90 27.94
C GLY A 161 14.03 7.24 27.60
N MET A 162 13.47 6.69 26.53
CA MET A 162 12.06 6.81 26.15
C MET A 162 11.34 5.47 26.25
N LYS A 163 10.00 5.49 26.26
CA LYS A 163 9.20 4.27 26.05
C LYS A 163 9.53 3.70 24.66
N ASN A 164 9.59 2.38 24.54
CA ASN A 164 10.06 1.73 23.32
C ASN A 164 9.27 0.48 22.92
N GLU A 165 8.18 0.18 23.60
CA GLU A 165 7.35 -1.00 23.33
C GLU A 165 5.97 -0.60 22.81
N VAL A 166 5.54 -1.27 21.74
CA VAL A 166 4.17 -1.17 21.19
C VAL A 166 3.53 -2.55 21.26
N ILE A 167 2.44 -2.66 21.99
CA ILE A 167 1.67 -3.89 22.09
C ILE A 167 0.74 -4.01 20.88
N ILE A 168 0.67 -5.21 20.30
CA ILE A 168 -0.16 -5.51 19.15
C ILE A 168 -0.89 -6.84 19.34
N PRO A 169 -2.24 -6.87 19.26
CA PRO A 169 -2.97 -8.13 19.18
C PRO A 169 -2.52 -8.94 17.97
N LYS A 170 -2.35 -10.25 18.12
CA LYS A 170 -1.91 -11.16 17.05
C LYS A 170 -2.71 -11.05 15.76
N TYR A 171 -4.00 -10.76 15.85
CA TYR A 171 -4.86 -10.55 14.68
C TYR A 171 -4.62 -9.23 13.95
N SER A 172 -3.89 -8.29 14.56
CA SER A 172 -3.64 -6.95 14.02
C SER A 172 -2.37 -6.87 13.16
N TRP A 173 -1.60 -7.96 13.08
CA TRP A 173 -0.41 -7.99 12.24
C TRP A 173 -0.75 -7.87 10.75
N THR A 174 -0.11 -6.91 10.08
CA THR A 174 -0.19 -6.66 8.64
C THR A 174 1.20 -6.28 8.11
N ALA A 175 1.32 -5.96 6.83
CA ALA A 175 2.56 -5.41 6.26
C ALA A 175 2.87 -3.98 6.76
N TYR A 176 1.85 -3.26 7.22
CA TYR A 176 1.96 -1.82 7.52
C TYR A 176 2.58 -1.52 8.88
N GLU A 177 2.61 -2.48 9.82
CA GLU A 177 3.29 -2.29 11.11
C GLU A 177 4.82 -2.14 10.95
N SER A 178 5.37 -2.53 9.82
CA SER A 178 6.79 -2.31 9.50
C SER A 178 7.18 -0.83 9.59
N SER A 179 6.26 0.06 9.27
CA SER A 179 6.44 1.51 9.36
C SER A 179 6.59 1.97 10.82
N ILE A 180 5.84 1.38 11.73
CA ILE A 180 5.92 1.67 13.17
C ILE A 180 7.24 1.13 13.74
N ARG A 181 7.64 -0.08 13.35
CA ARG A 181 8.98 -0.64 13.72
C ARG A 181 10.12 0.23 13.23
N GLY A 182 9.94 0.90 12.08
CA GLY A 182 10.93 1.85 11.54
C GLY A 182 11.23 3.03 12.45
N VAL A 183 10.33 3.37 13.39
CA VAL A 183 10.54 4.40 14.41
C VAL A 183 11.51 3.95 15.51
N GLY A 184 11.82 2.64 15.58
CA GLY A 184 12.74 2.07 16.58
C GLY A 184 12.05 1.24 17.67
N VAL A 185 10.72 1.17 17.69
CA VAL A 185 9.97 0.45 18.71
C VAL A 185 10.04 -1.07 18.56
N LYS A 186 9.96 -1.76 19.67
CA LYS A 186 9.79 -3.20 19.78
C LYS A 186 8.29 -3.54 19.82
N MET A 187 7.86 -4.44 18.93
CA MET A 187 6.48 -4.93 18.91
C MET A 187 6.30 -6.11 19.87
N ILE A 188 5.33 -6.00 20.77
CA ILE A 188 4.97 -7.04 21.72
C ILE A 188 3.63 -7.64 21.28
N THR A 189 3.66 -8.89 20.81
CA THR A 189 2.43 -9.58 20.37
C THR A 189 1.69 -10.19 21.53
N VAL A 190 0.37 -10.02 21.56
CA VAL A 190 -0.52 -10.61 22.57
C VAL A 190 -1.72 -11.31 21.89
N ASP A 191 -2.18 -12.44 22.45
CA ASP A 191 -3.32 -13.22 21.90
C ASP A 191 -4.45 -13.39 22.92
N SER A 192 -4.25 -12.96 24.18
CA SER A 192 -5.24 -13.00 25.24
C SER A 192 -5.22 -11.73 26.11
N ARG A 193 -6.23 -11.58 26.95
CA ARG A 193 -6.32 -10.51 27.93
C ARG A 193 -5.19 -10.58 28.97
N GLU A 194 -4.91 -11.77 29.46
CA GLU A 194 -3.87 -12.06 30.44
C GLU A 194 -2.48 -11.69 29.89
N GLU A 195 -2.24 -12.02 28.61
CA GLU A 195 -1.01 -11.62 27.94
C GLU A 195 -0.90 -10.09 27.77
N LEU A 196 -2.01 -9.41 27.47
CA LEU A 196 -2.05 -7.95 27.41
C LEU A 196 -1.71 -7.33 28.78
N GLU A 197 -2.35 -7.80 29.85
CA GLU A 197 -2.11 -7.30 31.22
C GLU A 197 -0.65 -7.54 31.63
N ALA A 198 -0.07 -8.68 31.29
CA ALA A 198 1.32 -9.02 31.59
C ALA A 198 2.35 -8.23 30.74
N ALA A 199 1.97 -7.83 29.53
CA ALA A 199 2.84 -7.07 28.62
C ALA A 199 2.89 -5.57 28.95
N LEU A 200 1.89 -5.04 29.69
CA LEU A 200 1.84 -3.63 30.07
C LEU A 200 2.90 -3.31 31.13
N GLY A 201 3.74 -2.32 30.83
CA GLY A 201 4.83 -1.93 31.72
C GLY A 201 5.31 -0.50 31.49
N PRO A 202 6.37 -0.06 32.20
CA PRO A 202 6.91 1.29 32.09
C PRO A 202 7.41 1.64 30.68
N GLN A 203 7.78 0.62 29.90
CA GLN A 203 8.27 0.79 28.52
C GLN A 203 7.14 0.81 27.49
N THR A 204 5.90 0.51 27.86
CA THR A 204 4.77 0.50 26.93
C THR A 204 4.41 1.92 26.52
N ALA A 205 4.56 2.20 25.21
CA ALA A 205 4.20 3.49 24.62
C ALA A 205 2.72 3.55 24.22
N MET A 206 2.22 2.51 23.55
CA MET A 206 0.85 2.44 23.05
C MET A 206 0.43 1.01 22.72
N VAL A 207 -0.87 0.83 22.42
CA VAL A 207 -1.41 -0.38 21.80
C VAL A 207 -1.84 -0.04 20.35
N LEU A 208 -1.40 -0.86 19.38
CA LEU A 208 -1.81 -0.77 17.98
C LEU A 208 -2.87 -1.83 17.68
N VAL A 209 -4.02 -1.42 17.13
CA VAL A 209 -5.13 -2.30 16.81
C VAL A 209 -5.51 -2.16 15.35
N LEU A 210 -5.60 -3.27 14.60
CA LEU A 210 -6.17 -3.28 13.26
C LEU A 210 -7.70 -3.28 13.35
N ALA A 211 -8.34 -2.31 12.70
CA ALA A 211 -9.79 -2.22 12.62
C ALA A 211 -10.40 -3.41 11.87
N GLY A 212 -11.52 -3.90 12.37
CA GLY A 212 -12.25 -5.00 11.81
C GLY A 212 -13.13 -5.69 12.84
N ARG A 213 -13.66 -6.87 12.51
CA ARG A 213 -14.61 -7.57 13.39
C ARG A 213 -14.04 -7.85 14.79
N ARG A 214 -12.74 -8.20 14.88
CA ARG A 214 -12.10 -8.55 16.15
C ARG A 214 -11.81 -7.32 17.02
N SER A 215 -11.58 -6.16 16.41
CA SER A 215 -11.41 -4.91 17.15
C SER A 215 -12.71 -4.40 17.74
N MET A 216 -13.86 -4.77 17.16
CA MET A 216 -15.19 -4.38 17.62
C MET A 216 -15.74 -5.32 18.70
N LYS A 217 -15.42 -6.62 18.63
CA LYS A 217 -15.97 -7.65 19.53
C LYS A 217 -14.92 -8.70 19.85
N GLY A 218 -14.76 -9.06 21.11
CA GLY A 218 -13.86 -10.11 21.57
C GLY A 218 -12.97 -9.70 22.75
N PRO A 219 -12.14 -10.60 23.24
CA PRO A 219 -11.34 -10.37 24.46
C PRO A 219 -10.25 -9.29 24.28
N LEU A 220 -9.82 -9.06 23.04
CA LEU A 220 -8.89 -7.98 22.65
C LEU A 220 -9.57 -6.96 21.73
N SER A 221 -10.87 -6.68 21.92
CA SER A 221 -11.55 -5.55 21.27
C SER A 221 -11.07 -4.22 21.86
N VAL A 222 -11.23 -3.12 21.10
CA VAL A 222 -10.84 -1.77 21.51
C VAL A 222 -11.39 -1.43 22.89
N ASN A 223 -12.67 -1.74 23.16
CA ASN A 223 -13.30 -1.48 24.45
C ASN A 223 -12.63 -2.26 25.61
N HIS A 224 -12.32 -3.55 25.42
CA HIS A 224 -11.64 -4.33 26.44
C HIS A 224 -10.19 -3.87 26.65
N ILE A 225 -9.46 -3.57 25.58
CA ILE A 225 -8.11 -3.00 25.65
C ILE A 225 -8.17 -1.67 26.41
N SER A 226 -9.07 -0.77 26.03
CA SER A 226 -9.24 0.55 26.65
C SER A 226 -9.52 0.46 28.15
N SER A 227 -10.35 -0.49 28.58
CA SER A 227 -10.65 -0.68 30.01
C SER A 227 -9.40 -1.00 30.85
N ILE A 228 -8.37 -1.59 30.24
CA ILE A 228 -7.11 -1.95 30.90
C ILE A 228 -6.07 -0.83 30.75
N THR A 229 -5.95 -0.25 29.56
CA THR A 229 -4.86 0.68 29.21
C THR A 229 -5.13 2.12 29.66
N LYS A 230 -6.39 2.56 29.66
CA LYS A 230 -6.78 3.93 30.02
C LYS A 230 -6.39 4.33 31.45
N PRO A 231 -6.58 3.48 32.50
CA PRO A 231 -6.09 3.79 33.84
C PRO A 231 -4.57 3.94 33.93
N LEU A 232 -3.82 3.34 33.03
CA LEU A 232 -2.36 3.38 32.96
C LEU A 232 -1.84 4.52 32.06
N GLY A 233 -2.73 5.29 31.41
CA GLY A 233 -2.36 6.35 30.48
C GLY A 233 -1.68 5.84 29.20
N VAL A 234 -1.92 4.59 28.80
CA VAL A 234 -1.37 4.00 27.57
C VAL A 234 -2.39 4.16 26.44
N PRO A 235 -2.10 4.98 25.40
CA PRO A 235 -3.03 5.27 24.33
C PRO A 235 -3.20 4.10 23.37
N ILE A 236 -4.36 4.10 22.69
CA ILE A 236 -4.72 3.13 21.64
C ILE A 236 -4.77 3.84 20.30
N LEU A 237 -3.99 3.34 19.34
CA LEU A 237 -4.06 3.71 17.91
C LEU A 237 -4.77 2.62 17.13
N VAL A 238 -5.82 2.99 16.39
CA VAL A 238 -6.54 2.07 15.50
C VAL A 238 -6.18 2.33 14.04
N ASP A 239 -5.70 1.31 13.34
CA ASP A 239 -5.54 1.32 11.88
C ASP A 239 -6.88 0.96 11.22
N ALA A 240 -7.63 1.96 10.78
CA ALA A 240 -8.89 1.87 10.05
C ALA A 240 -8.73 2.19 8.55
N ALA A 241 -7.54 2.00 7.99
CA ALA A 241 -7.22 2.40 6.61
C ALA A 241 -8.16 1.85 5.54
N ALA A 242 -8.76 0.68 5.76
CA ALA A 242 -9.68 0.04 4.82
C ALA A 242 -11.16 0.30 5.11
N GLU A 243 -11.47 1.13 6.10
CA GLU A 243 -12.85 1.40 6.52
C GLU A 243 -13.44 2.64 5.85
N GLY A 244 -14.77 2.74 5.88
CA GLY A 244 -15.49 4.01 5.75
C GLY A 244 -15.29 4.85 7.01
N LEU A 245 -15.75 6.10 6.99
CA LEU A 245 -15.66 7.04 8.11
C LEU A 245 -17.06 7.27 8.71
N PRO A 246 -17.56 6.37 9.58
CA PRO A 246 -18.84 6.60 10.25
C PRO A 246 -18.73 7.73 11.28
N VAL A 247 -19.80 8.45 11.47
CA VAL A 247 -19.94 9.51 12.48
C VAL A 247 -21.23 9.27 13.25
N PRO A 248 -21.17 9.12 14.60
CA PRO A 248 -19.98 9.13 15.44
C PRO A 248 -19.01 7.98 15.14
N ASN A 249 -17.73 8.18 15.47
CA ASN A 249 -16.71 7.20 15.17
C ASN A 249 -16.72 6.04 16.18
N PRO A 250 -17.02 4.80 15.78
CA PRO A 250 -17.22 3.71 16.74
C PRO A 250 -15.93 3.29 17.46
N HIS A 251 -14.75 3.49 16.85
CA HIS A 251 -13.48 3.18 17.53
C HIS A 251 -13.19 4.16 18.65
N ILE A 252 -13.48 5.47 18.44
CA ILE A 252 -13.36 6.51 19.49
C ILE A 252 -14.37 6.24 20.61
N GLU A 253 -15.62 5.89 20.27
CA GLU A 253 -16.63 5.55 21.26
C GLU A 253 -16.26 4.31 22.10
N LEU A 254 -15.53 3.36 21.50
CA LEU A 254 -14.99 2.20 22.20
C LEU A 254 -13.72 2.50 22.99
N GLY A 255 -13.19 3.72 22.95
CA GLY A 255 -12.08 4.17 23.76
C GLY A 255 -10.73 4.24 23.04
N ALA A 256 -10.69 4.21 21.71
CA ALA A 256 -9.48 4.53 20.95
C ALA A 256 -9.11 6.01 21.14
N ASP A 257 -7.82 6.29 21.30
CA ASP A 257 -7.29 7.66 21.39
C ASP A 257 -7.05 8.28 20.02
N LEU A 258 -6.63 7.45 19.07
CA LEU A 258 -6.33 7.85 17.69
C LEU A 258 -6.85 6.82 16.69
N VAL A 259 -7.35 7.28 15.55
CA VAL A 259 -7.82 6.43 14.44
C VAL A 259 -7.23 6.94 13.12
N ALA A 260 -6.59 6.05 12.36
CA ALA A 260 -5.94 6.35 11.09
C ALA A 260 -6.75 5.82 9.90
N TYR A 261 -6.99 6.67 8.89
CA TYR A 261 -7.71 6.34 7.65
C TYR A 261 -6.86 6.59 6.41
N SER A 262 -7.14 5.87 5.32
CA SER A 262 -6.53 6.10 4.01
C SER A 262 -7.45 6.94 3.11
N GLY A 263 -6.95 8.06 2.58
CA GLY A 263 -7.68 8.89 1.61
C GLY A 263 -7.89 8.19 0.27
N GLY A 264 -6.90 7.42 -0.18
CA GLY A 264 -6.91 6.69 -1.46
C GLY A 264 -7.78 5.44 -1.50
N LYS A 265 -8.76 5.31 -0.60
CA LYS A 265 -9.70 4.19 -0.53
C LYS A 265 -11.14 4.68 -0.62
N TYR A 266 -12.02 4.25 0.30
CA TYR A 266 -13.45 4.54 0.24
C TYR A 266 -13.80 6.01 0.43
N LEU A 267 -12.93 6.80 1.05
CA LEU A 267 -13.12 8.25 1.20
C LEU A 267 -13.10 8.97 -0.16
N GLY A 268 -12.40 8.41 -1.17
CA GLY A 268 -12.34 8.99 -2.50
C GLY A 268 -11.45 10.23 -2.58
N GLY A 269 -10.50 10.33 -1.67
CA GLY A 269 -9.48 11.38 -1.59
C GLY A 269 -8.20 11.06 -2.37
N PRO A 270 -7.19 11.91 -2.26
CA PRO A 270 -5.89 11.68 -2.90
C PRO A 270 -5.26 10.37 -2.40
N GLN A 271 -4.67 9.58 -3.30
CA GLN A 271 -4.09 8.29 -2.96
C GLN A 271 -2.95 8.39 -1.94
N CYS A 272 -2.16 9.45 -2.03
CA CYS A 272 -1.06 9.72 -1.10
C CYS A 272 -1.50 10.36 0.22
N ALA A 273 -2.79 10.75 0.38
CA ALA A 273 -3.29 11.35 1.61
C ALA A 273 -3.90 10.33 2.56
N GLY A 274 -3.84 10.62 3.84
CA GLY A 274 -4.50 9.93 4.93
C GLY A 274 -5.06 10.88 5.96
N LEU A 275 -5.78 10.34 6.91
CA LEU A 275 -6.42 11.09 7.97
C LEU A 275 -6.06 10.45 9.32
N LEU A 276 -5.68 11.28 10.29
CA LEU A 276 -5.55 10.90 11.69
C LEU A 276 -6.54 11.74 12.50
N ILE A 277 -7.45 11.11 13.24
CA ILE A 277 -8.44 11.78 14.10
C ILE A 277 -8.36 11.22 15.53
N GLY A 278 -8.76 12.01 16.51
CA GLY A 278 -8.82 11.60 17.90
C GLY A 278 -8.40 12.70 18.87
N ARG A 279 -7.63 12.35 19.88
CA ARG A 279 -7.17 13.24 20.95
C ARG A 279 -6.30 14.37 20.41
N ARG A 280 -6.68 15.60 20.77
CA ARG A 280 -6.02 16.82 20.31
C ARG A 280 -4.55 16.91 20.70
N ASP A 281 -4.20 16.54 21.92
CA ASP A 281 -2.82 16.61 22.43
C ASP A 281 -1.89 15.67 21.63
N LEU A 282 -2.33 14.43 21.37
CA LEU A 282 -1.57 13.45 20.60
C LEU A 282 -1.42 13.85 19.13
N ILE A 283 -2.48 14.44 18.52
CA ILE A 283 -2.42 14.91 17.13
C ILE A 283 -1.51 16.12 17.01
N LYS A 284 -1.53 17.05 17.97
CA LYS A 284 -0.60 18.19 17.98
C LYS A 284 0.85 17.71 18.14
N ALA A 285 1.11 16.75 19.02
CA ALA A 285 2.42 16.12 19.13
C ALA A 285 2.84 15.43 17.83
N ALA A 286 1.91 14.70 17.16
CA ALA A 286 2.17 14.12 15.84
C ALA A 286 2.49 15.16 14.77
N TRP A 287 1.81 16.31 14.78
CA TRP A 287 2.05 17.38 13.81
C TRP A 287 3.45 17.98 13.92
N VAL A 288 3.93 18.28 15.11
CA VAL A 288 5.28 18.85 15.29
C VAL A 288 6.41 17.89 14.93
N THR A 289 6.12 16.57 14.85
CA THR A 289 7.06 15.58 14.33
C THR A 289 7.03 15.46 12.81
N SER A 290 6.05 16.07 12.14
CA SER A 290 5.78 16.00 10.70
C SER A 290 6.39 17.17 9.92
N SER A 291 6.42 17.08 8.59
CA SER A 291 6.67 18.22 7.72
C SER A 291 5.57 19.29 7.91
N PRO A 292 5.88 20.60 7.96
CA PRO A 292 7.10 21.25 7.51
C PRO A 292 8.26 21.24 8.50
N HIS A 293 8.03 20.80 9.74
CA HIS A 293 9.06 20.77 10.77
C HIS A 293 10.17 19.78 10.40
N HIS A 294 11.34 19.97 10.99
CA HIS A 294 12.49 19.11 10.79
C HIS A 294 12.51 18.00 11.86
N GLY A 295 13.06 16.86 11.52
CA GLY A 295 13.16 15.70 12.39
C GLY A 295 12.75 14.41 11.66
N PHE A 296 12.40 13.40 12.41
CA PHE A 296 12.09 12.05 11.88
C PHE A 296 10.98 12.06 10.82
N GLY A 297 9.91 12.82 11.07
CA GLY A 297 8.75 12.88 10.19
C GLY A 297 8.90 13.76 8.95
N ARG A 298 10.04 14.46 8.79
CA ARG A 298 10.24 15.39 7.66
C ARG A 298 10.09 14.75 6.29
N GLY A 299 10.43 13.48 6.15
CA GLY A 299 10.30 12.70 4.92
C GLY A 299 8.84 12.38 4.53
N TYR A 300 7.89 12.49 5.47
CA TYR A 300 6.47 12.17 5.27
C TYR A 300 5.66 13.43 4.93
N LYS A 301 6.17 14.22 3.99
CA LYS A 301 5.56 15.48 3.57
C LYS A 301 4.23 15.24 2.85
N VAL A 302 3.20 15.99 3.24
CA VAL A 302 1.93 16.14 2.51
C VAL A 302 1.81 17.59 2.04
N GLY A 303 1.43 17.80 0.77
CA GLY A 303 1.29 19.13 0.18
C GLY A 303 -0.05 19.78 0.55
N ARG A 304 -0.16 21.10 0.35
CA ARG A 304 -1.42 21.82 0.58
C ARG A 304 -2.55 21.31 -0.32
N GLU A 305 -2.20 20.84 -1.51
CA GLU A 305 -3.12 20.27 -2.48
C GLU A 305 -3.76 18.99 -1.92
N GLU A 306 -2.96 18.08 -1.39
CA GLU A 306 -3.44 16.85 -0.77
C GLU A 306 -4.16 17.11 0.55
N ILE A 307 -3.74 18.12 1.31
CA ILE A 307 -4.42 18.53 2.56
C ILE A 307 -5.83 18.99 2.26
N MET A 308 -6.00 19.91 1.30
CA MET A 308 -7.32 20.42 0.91
C MET A 308 -8.15 19.36 0.19
N GLY A 309 -7.53 18.55 -0.65
CA GLY A 309 -8.19 17.41 -1.30
C GLY A 309 -8.71 16.40 -0.29
N MET A 310 -7.95 16.09 0.75
CA MET A 310 -8.39 15.17 1.80
C MET A 310 -9.53 15.76 2.64
N LEU A 311 -9.47 17.04 2.97
CA LEU A 311 -10.57 17.73 3.66
C LEU A 311 -11.85 17.69 2.81
N ALA A 312 -11.77 18.01 1.53
CA ALA A 312 -12.89 17.93 0.60
C ALA A 312 -13.46 16.50 0.52
N ALA A 313 -12.59 15.48 0.54
CA ALA A 313 -13.04 14.10 0.55
C ALA A 313 -13.85 13.75 1.81
N VAL A 314 -13.44 14.23 2.99
CA VAL A 314 -14.20 14.06 4.24
C VAL A 314 -15.52 14.83 4.19
N GLU A 315 -15.53 16.08 3.70
CA GLU A 315 -16.78 16.84 3.52
C GLU A 315 -17.76 16.15 2.57
N MET A 316 -17.24 15.60 1.47
CA MET A 316 -18.07 14.85 0.53
C MET A 316 -18.54 13.53 1.12
N TRP A 317 -17.72 12.85 1.96
CA TRP A 317 -18.16 11.65 2.68
C TRP A 317 -19.43 11.90 3.50
N MET A 318 -19.51 13.03 4.19
CA MET A 318 -20.69 13.41 4.98
C MET A 318 -21.94 13.73 4.12
N LYS A 319 -21.76 14.11 2.86
CA LYS A 319 -22.85 14.48 1.93
C LYS A 319 -23.30 13.34 1.03
N ARG A 320 -22.43 12.34 0.80
CA ARG A 320 -22.71 11.23 -0.14
C ARG A 320 -23.81 10.31 0.34
N ASN A 321 -24.61 9.81 -0.58
CA ASN A 321 -25.60 8.77 -0.31
C ASN A 321 -24.98 7.38 -0.46
N HIS A 322 -24.36 6.88 0.61
CA HIS A 322 -23.66 5.59 0.61
C HIS A 322 -24.58 4.39 0.31
N ALA A 323 -25.88 4.48 0.62
CA ALA A 323 -26.83 3.43 0.26
C ALA A 323 -27.04 3.38 -1.25
N LYS A 324 -27.16 4.54 -1.90
CA LYS A 324 -27.31 4.65 -3.36
C LYS A 324 -26.04 4.20 -4.08
N GLU A 325 -24.87 4.54 -3.57
CA GLU A 325 -23.59 4.05 -4.12
C GLU A 325 -23.51 2.53 -4.09
N ARG A 326 -23.87 1.93 -2.96
CA ARG A 326 -23.90 0.46 -2.80
C ARG A 326 -24.91 -0.19 -3.75
N GLU A 327 -26.06 0.43 -3.94
CA GLU A 327 -27.05 -0.02 -4.93
C GLU A 327 -26.47 -0.01 -6.36
N ILE A 328 -25.81 1.07 -6.75
CA ILE A 328 -25.16 1.19 -8.08
C ILE A 328 -24.11 0.09 -8.26
N TRP A 329 -23.23 -0.11 -7.28
CA TRP A 329 -22.22 -1.16 -7.34
C TRP A 329 -22.84 -2.56 -7.45
N THR A 330 -23.90 -2.80 -6.68
CA THR A 330 -24.64 -4.08 -6.70
C THR A 330 -25.29 -4.32 -8.06
N ASN A 331 -25.89 -3.28 -8.67
CA ASN A 331 -26.52 -3.40 -9.98
C ASN A 331 -25.51 -3.73 -11.08
N LYS A 332 -24.30 -3.14 -11.04
CA LYS A 332 -23.19 -3.49 -11.93
C LYS A 332 -22.76 -4.95 -11.74
N LEU A 333 -22.65 -5.44 -10.50
CA LEU A 333 -22.31 -6.84 -10.22
C LEU A 333 -23.39 -7.79 -10.70
N ASN A 334 -24.68 -7.45 -10.53
CA ASN A 334 -25.80 -8.25 -11.02
C ASN A 334 -25.81 -8.35 -12.56
N TYR A 335 -25.44 -7.27 -13.25
CA TYR A 335 -25.27 -7.29 -14.71
C TYR A 335 -24.19 -8.31 -15.12
N ILE A 336 -23.02 -8.26 -14.48
CA ILE A 336 -21.91 -9.19 -14.73
C ILE A 336 -22.37 -10.63 -14.43
N ALA A 337 -22.99 -10.87 -13.27
CA ALA A 337 -23.49 -12.17 -12.85
C ALA A 337 -24.48 -12.76 -13.86
N LYS A 338 -25.45 -11.97 -14.32
CA LYS A 338 -26.43 -12.38 -15.34
C LYS A 338 -25.79 -12.81 -16.67
N ARG A 339 -24.68 -12.16 -17.05
CA ARG A 339 -23.92 -12.50 -18.25
C ARG A 339 -23.16 -13.81 -18.06
N LEU A 340 -22.43 -13.96 -16.94
CA LEU A 340 -21.56 -15.10 -16.67
C LEU A 340 -22.33 -16.40 -16.38
N ASN A 341 -23.48 -16.32 -15.71
CA ASN A 341 -24.32 -17.49 -15.42
C ASN A 341 -24.94 -18.13 -16.68
N LYS A 342 -24.77 -17.54 -17.87
CA LYS A 342 -25.11 -18.19 -19.15
C LYS A 342 -24.10 -19.25 -19.58
N ILE A 343 -22.91 -19.26 -18.97
CA ILE A 343 -21.85 -20.22 -19.28
C ILE A 343 -22.14 -21.53 -18.52
N LYS A 344 -22.23 -22.64 -19.22
CA LYS A 344 -22.43 -23.96 -18.60
C LYS A 344 -21.28 -24.30 -17.66
N GLY A 345 -21.57 -24.52 -16.39
CA GLY A 345 -20.56 -24.85 -15.37
C GLY A 345 -20.02 -23.66 -14.58
N VAL A 346 -20.41 -22.43 -14.93
CA VAL A 346 -20.12 -21.24 -14.15
C VAL A 346 -21.25 -20.94 -13.18
N ARG A 347 -20.90 -20.59 -11.95
CA ARG A 347 -21.82 -20.14 -10.89
C ARG A 347 -21.27 -18.86 -10.27
N THR A 348 -22.15 -17.89 -10.02
CA THR A 348 -21.77 -16.66 -9.34
C THR A 348 -22.46 -16.54 -7.99
N THR A 349 -21.78 -15.91 -7.02
CA THR A 349 -22.33 -15.58 -5.70
C THR A 349 -22.03 -14.11 -5.40
N LEU A 350 -23.07 -13.34 -5.13
CA LEU A 350 -22.93 -11.97 -4.69
C LEU A 350 -22.64 -11.95 -3.18
N HIS A 351 -21.52 -11.38 -2.82
CA HIS A 351 -21.16 -11.12 -1.42
C HIS A 351 -21.52 -9.67 -1.08
N GLN A 352 -22.41 -9.51 -0.08
CA GLN A 352 -22.77 -8.20 0.48
C GLN A 352 -22.10 -8.05 1.84
N PRO A 353 -21.37 -6.94 2.09
CA PRO A 353 -20.87 -6.63 3.42
C PRO A 353 -22.05 -6.51 4.42
N GLY A 354 -21.88 -7.09 5.59
CA GLY A 354 -22.86 -6.92 6.68
C GLY A 354 -22.91 -5.46 7.17
N PRO A 355 -23.97 -5.08 7.91
CA PRO A 355 -24.11 -3.72 8.42
C PRO A 355 -22.97 -3.30 9.34
N ASP A 356 -22.38 -4.25 10.07
CA ASP A 356 -21.27 -4.03 11.00
C ASP A 356 -19.89 -4.17 10.33
N GLN A 357 -19.84 -4.42 9.03
CA GLN A 357 -18.59 -4.54 8.29
C GLN A 357 -18.13 -3.18 7.77
N LEU A 358 -17.31 -2.49 8.54
CA LEU A 358 -16.75 -1.19 8.16
C LEU A 358 -15.57 -1.32 7.18
N SER A 359 -14.77 -2.38 7.32
CA SER A 359 -13.62 -2.64 6.44
C SER A 359 -14.07 -3.21 5.10
N ASN A 360 -13.58 -2.61 4.02
CA ASN A 360 -13.92 -2.98 2.64
C ASN A 360 -15.45 -3.06 2.41
N PRO A 361 -16.19 -1.96 2.62
CA PRO A 361 -17.65 -1.96 2.68
C PRO A 361 -18.35 -2.07 1.32
N SER A 362 -17.63 -2.40 0.24
CA SER A 362 -18.21 -2.60 -1.09
C SER A 362 -18.60 -4.05 -1.34
N PRO A 363 -19.70 -4.29 -2.07
CA PRO A 363 -20.07 -5.63 -2.49
C PRO A 363 -19.07 -6.18 -3.50
N SER A 364 -19.03 -7.51 -3.62
CA SER A 364 -18.19 -8.19 -4.60
C SER A 364 -18.90 -9.42 -5.20
N LEU A 365 -18.55 -9.76 -6.45
CA LEU A 365 -19.01 -10.95 -7.13
C LEU A 365 -17.95 -12.04 -7.06
N HIS A 366 -18.31 -13.18 -6.52
CA HIS A 366 -17.51 -14.40 -6.52
C HIS A 366 -17.94 -15.26 -7.69
N VAL A 367 -17.00 -15.60 -8.56
CA VAL A 367 -17.25 -16.45 -9.74
C VAL A 367 -16.57 -17.79 -9.52
N HIS A 368 -17.33 -18.86 -9.71
CA HIS A 368 -16.89 -20.24 -9.49
C HIS A 368 -17.12 -21.05 -10.75
N TRP A 369 -16.20 -21.93 -11.07
CA TRP A 369 -16.33 -22.94 -12.09
C TRP A 369 -15.56 -24.22 -11.73
N ASP A 370 -15.93 -25.29 -12.37
CA ASP A 370 -15.33 -26.62 -12.24
C ASP A 370 -14.14 -26.70 -13.22
N LEU A 371 -12.94 -26.92 -12.71
CA LEU A 371 -11.72 -27.02 -13.51
C LEU A 371 -11.74 -28.20 -14.50
N THR A 372 -12.58 -29.21 -14.27
CA THR A 372 -12.77 -30.33 -15.22
C THR A 372 -13.56 -29.91 -16.45
N LYS A 373 -14.32 -28.80 -16.36
CA LYS A 373 -15.13 -28.25 -17.46
C LYS A 373 -14.51 -27.04 -18.11
N ILE A 374 -13.91 -26.21 -17.31
CA ILE A 374 -13.17 -25.01 -17.72
C ILE A 374 -11.76 -25.14 -17.13
N PRO A 375 -10.77 -25.64 -17.89
CA PRO A 375 -9.46 -26.01 -17.35
C PRO A 375 -8.54 -24.80 -17.18
N LEU A 376 -9.05 -23.71 -16.59
CA LEU A 376 -8.33 -22.49 -16.25
C LEU A 376 -8.36 -22.26 -14.75
N GLU A 377 -7.20 -22.08 -14.15
CA GLU A 377 -7.09 -21.59 -12.78
C GLU A 377 -7.48 -20.10 -12.70
N GLY A 378 -7.89 -19.65 -11.51
CA GLY A 378 -8.30 -18.25 -11.34
C GLY A 378 -7.20 -17.23 -11.67
N HIS A 379 -5.94 -17.52 -11.36
CA HIS A 379 -4.81 -16.68 -11.71
C HIS A 379 -4.53 -16.65 -13.22
N GLU A 380 -4.75 -17.76 -13.93
CA GLU A 380 -4.61 -17.80 -15.39
C GLU A 380 -5.65 -16.91 -16.08
N VAL A 381 -6.88 -16.89 -15.55
CA VAL A 381 -7.93 -15.98 -16.04
C VAL A 381 -7.55 -14.52 -15.72
N GLU A 382 -6.99 -14.25 -14.54
CA GLU A 382 -6.47 -12.92 -14.18
C GLU A 382 -5.40 -12.45 -15.17
N ASP A 383 -4.43 -13.30 -15.49
CA ASP A 383 -3.32 -12.99 -16.42
C ASP A 383 -3.85 -12.74 -17.84
N LEU A 384 -4.74 -13.59 -18.34
CA LEU A 384 -5.37 -13.42 -19.65
C LEU A 384 -6.14 -12.08 -19.78
N LEU A 385 -6.83 -11.67 -18.73
CA LEU A 385 -7.57 -10.41 -18.68
C LEU A 385 -6.64 -9.21 -18.54
N TRP A 386 -5.54 -9.37 -17.80
CA TRP A 386 -4.53 -8.34 -17.62
C TRP A 386 -3.77 -8.05 -18.91
N ASP A 387 -3.48 -9.07 -19.70
CA ASP A 387 -2.76 -8.91 -20.98
C ASP A 387 -3.67 -8.50 -22.14
N ALA A 388 -4.98 -8.62 -21.98
CA ALA A 388 -5.96 -8.24 -22.99
C ALA A 388 -5.98 -6.73 -23.31
N ASN A 389 -6.66 -6.36 -24.39
CA ASN A 389 -6.97 -4.98 -24.75
C ASN A 389 -8.50 -4.82 -24.93
N PRO A 390 -9.18 -3.99 -24.12
CA PRO A 390 -8.65 -3.27 -22.98
C PRO A 390 -8.18 -4.20 -21.85
N ARG A 391 -7.19 -3.73 -21.07
CA ARG A 391 -6.70 -4.41 -19.88
C ARG A 391 -7.77 -4.41 -18.79
N VAL A 392 -8.05 -5.55 -18.21
CA VAL A 392 -9.03 -5.70 -17.11
C VAL A 392 -8.36 -6.34 -15.91
N ALA A 393 -8.47 -5.70 -14.76
CA ALA A 393 -8.00 -6.25 -13.49
C ALA A 393 -9.15 -6.90 -12.72
N VAL A 394 -9.04 -8.20 -12.44
CA VAL A 394 -9.87 -8.92 -11.47
C VAL A 394 -8.96 -9.58 -10.44
N SER A 395 -9.49 -10.11 -9.35
CA SER A 395 -8.65 -10.89 -8.43
C SER A 395 -8.79 -12.37 -8.73
N GLY A 396 -7.77 -12.96 -9.33
CA GLY A 396 -7.58 -14.41 -9.41
C GLY A 396 -7.20 -14.92 -8.03
N LEU A 397 -8.08 -15.71 -7.42
CA LEU A 397 -7.87 -16.16 -6.05
C LEU A 397 -6.95 -17.38 -6.00
N GLY A 398 -5.65 -17.12 -6.09
CA GLY A 398 -4.63 -17.95 -5.46
C GLY A 398 -4.52 -17.59 -3.99
N SER A 399 -4.72 -18.52 -3.11
CA SER A 399 -4.21 -18.69 -1.73
C SER A 399 -4.15 -17.56 -0.67
N PHE A 400 -4.55 -16.31 -0.88
CA PHE A 400 -4.33 -15.25 0.12
C PHE A 400 -5.45 -15.08 1.17
N LEU A 401 -6.62 -15.65 0.98
CA LEU A 401 -7.71 -15.56 1.95
C LEU A 401 -8.12 -16.96 2.40
N PRO A 402 -8.30 -17.18 3.71
CA PRO A 402 -8.88 -18.42 4.19
C PRO A 402 -10.35 -18.49 3.80
N PHE A 403 -10.69 -19.37 2.88
CA PHE A 403 -12.07 -19.75 2.56
C PHE A 403 -12.37 -21.12 3.16
N PRO A 404 -13.59 -21.36 3.60
CA PRO A 404 -14.02 -22.72 3.94
C PRO A 404 -13.82 -23.66 2.75
N PRO A 405 -13.56 -24.96 2.97
CA PRO A 405 -13.42 -25.92 1.90
C PRO A 405 -14.59 -25.83 0.91
N ASN A 406 -14.33 -25.91 -0.38
CA ASN A 406 -15.29 -25.84 -1.49
C ASN A 406 -16.07 -24.53 -1.65
N THR A 407 -15.70 -23.47 -0.94
CA THR A 407 -16.34 -22.14 -1.06
C THR A 407 -15.44 -21.10 -1.73
N LYS A 408 -14.16 -21.43 -1.92
CA LYS A 408 -13.19 -20.53 -2.55
C LYS A 408 -13.63 -20.23 -4.00
N PRO A 409 -13.86 -18.95 -4.36
CA PRO A 409 -14.13 -18.59 -5.75
C PRO A 409 -12.85 -18.71 -6.58
N ASN A 410 -13.01 -18.89 -7.91
CA ASN A 410 -11.86 -18.87 -8.81
C ASN A 410 -11.40 -17.44 -9.06
N ILE A 411 -12.34 -16.49 -9.30
CA ILE A 411 -12.04 -15.06 -9.36
C ILE A 411 -13.06 -14.26 -8.54
N ARG A 412 -12.64 -13.05 -8.13
CA ARG A 412 -13.50 -12.06 -7.48
C ARG A 412 -13.49 -10.76 -8.28
N ILE A 413 -14.66 -10.12 -8.41
CA ILE A 413 -14.86 -8.86 -9.11
C ILE A 413 -15.47 -7.86 -8.13
N ASN A 414 -14.92 -6.63 -8.11
CA ASN A 414 -15.42 -5.47 -7.37
C ASN A 414 -15.75 -4.36 -8.37
N THR A 415 -16.84 -3.62 -8.13
CA THR A 415 -17.30 -2.58 -9.06
C THR A 415 -17.28 -1.18 -8.49
N SER A 416 -16.75 -1.00 -7.27
CA SER A 416 -16.74 0.31 -6.59
C SER A 416 -15.91 1.38 -7.30
N GLN A 417 -14.95 0.98 -8.15
CA GLN A 417 -14.07 1.90 -8.87
C GLN A 417 -14.35 1.99 -10.38
N LEU A 418 -15.41 1.32 -10.85
CA LEU A 418 -15.76 1.29 -12.28
C LEU A 418 -16.47 2.57 -12.72
N LYS A 419 -16.07 3.08 -13.87
CA LYS A 419 -16.84 4.07 -14.65
C LYS A 419 -18.14 3.43 -15.13
N GLU A 420 -19.03 4.26 -15.61
CA GLU A 420 -20.25 3.79 -16.27
C GLU A 420 -19.91 3.04 -17.56
N GLY A 421 -20.50 1.86 -17.74
CA GLY A 421 -20.29 0.99 -18.89
C GLY A 421 -19.08 0.03 -18.77
N GLU A 422 -18.14 0.25 -17.86
CA GLU A 422 -17.00 -0.66 -17.68
C GLU A 422 -17.41 -2.03 -17.16
N GLU A 423 -18.53 -2.14 -16.45
CA GLU A 423 -19.12 -3.43 -16.05
C GLU A 423 -19.49 -4.31 -17.24
N LYS A 424 -19.86 -3.70 -18.38
CA LYS A 424 -20.19 -4.43 -19.60
C LYS A 424 -18.91 -5.03 -20.21
N ILE A 425 -17.84 -4.26 -20.23
CA ILE A 425 -16.54 -4.69 -20.75
C ILE A 425 -16.01 -5.87 -19.92
N ILE A 426 -16.03 -5.74 -18.57
CA ILE A 426 -15.64 -6.83 -17.67
C ILE A 426 -16.49 -8.09 -17.95
N ALA A 427 -17.81 -7.93 -18.03
CA ALA A 427 -18.73 -9.04 -18.26
C ALA A 427 -18.43 -9.78 -19.58
N ASP A 428 -18.20 -9.03 -20.66
CA ASP A 428 -17.95 -9.62 -21.97
C ASP A 428 -16.56 -10.27 -22.06
N ARG A 429 -15.53 -9.66 -21.49
CA ARG A 429 -14.17 -10.23 -21.48
C ARG A 429 -14.07 -11.49 -20.64
N VAL A 430 -14.65 -11.49 -19.44
CA VAL A 430 -14.70 -12.72 -18.60
C VAL A 430 -15.54 -13.79 -19.26
N PHE A 431 -16.67 -13.41 -19.90
CA PHE A 431 -17.50 -14.34 -20.64
C PHE A 431 -16.74 -14.98 -21.81
N GLU A 432 -16.00 -14.20 -22.59
CA GLU A 432 -15.19 -14.66 -23.71
C GLU A 432 -14.16 -15.71 -23.27
N VAL A 433 -13.37 -15.39 -22.24
CA VAL A 433 -12.33 -16.28 -21.69
C VAL A 433 -12.92 -17.58 -21.16
N LEU A 434 -14.02 -17.52 -20.38
CA LEU A 434 -14.59 -18.72 -19.75
C LEU A 434 -15.46 -19.55 -20.68
N SER A 435 -16.07 -18.95 -21.73
CA SER A 435 -16.90 -19.71 -22.69
C SER A 435 -16.07 -20.40 -23.76
N LYS A 436 -14.88 -19.88 -24.06
CA LYS A 436 -13.91 -20.41 -25.02
C LYS A 436 -12.52 -20.38 -24.40
N PRO A 437 -12.28 -21.21 -23.37
CA PRO A 437 -11.00 -21.19 -22.69
C PRO A 437 -9.87 -21.52 -23.67
N PRO A 438 -8.77 -20.73 -23.70
CA PRO A 438 -7.61 -21.11 -24.48
C PRO A 438 -7.00 -22.39 -23.93
N ILE A 439 -6.40 -23.16 -24.82
CA ILE A 439 -5.60 -24.33 -24.42
C ILE A 439 -4.29 -23.77 -23.84
N ILE A 440 -4.08 -23.95 -22.55
CA ILE A 440 -2.80 -23.70 -21.91
C ILE A 440 -2.03 -25.01 -21.98
N GLU A 441 -0.97 -25.05 -22.78
CA GLU A 441 -0.09 -26.19 -22.82
C GLU A 441 0.57 -26.36 -21.44
N ARG A 442 0.34 -27.51 -20.86
CA ARG A 442 0.95 -27.91 -19.59
C ARG A 442 1.87 -29.07 -19.89
N ASN A 443 3.14 -28.86 -19.78
CA ASN A 443 4.09 -29.96 -19.89
C ASN A 443 3.83 -30.92 -18.71
N LEU A 444 3.38 -32.12 -19.01
CA LEU A 444 3.11 -33.18 -18.04
C LEU A 444 4.04 -34.40 -18.24
N ASP A 445 5.05 -34.25 -19.12
CA ASP A 445 6.01 -35.30 -19.39
C ASP A 445 6.82 -35.64 -18.11
N PRO A 446 7.29 -36.87 -17.98
CA PRO A 446 8.19 -37.25 -16.90
C PRO A 446 9.44 -36.37 -16.86
N ALA A 447 9.98 -36.19 -15.67
CA ALA A 447 11.25 -35.49 -15.49
C ALA A 447 12.41 -36.26 -16.14
N ASP A 448 13.26 -35.57 -16.88
CA ASP A 448 14.49 -36.14 -17.48
C ASP A 448 15.61 -36.25 -16.45
N PHE A 449 15.54 -35.46 -15.37
CA PHE A 449 16.56 -35.34 -14.35
C PHE A 449 16.04 -35.69 -12.96
N LYS A 450 16.93 -36.16 -12.12
CA LYS A 450 16.70 -36.39 -10.70
C LYS A 450 17.43 -35.33 -9.89
N ILE A 451 16.65 -34.38 -9.34
CA ILE A 451 17.19 -33.21 -8.64
C ILE A 451 17.03 -33.24 -7.11
N ASP A 452 16.85 -34.44 -6.52
CA ASP A 452 16.92 -34.60 -5.05
C ASP A 452 18.28 -34.12 -4.51
N GLY A 453 18.29 -33.63 -3.27
CA GLY A 453 19.53 -33.29 -2.56
C GLY A 453 19.67 -31.83 -2.24
N GLU A 454 20.87 -31.43 -1.89
CA GLU A 454 21.21 -30.06 -1.51
C GLU A 454 21.76 -29.27 -2.70
N TRP A 455 21.36 -28.01 -2.80
CA TRP A 455 21.77 -27.13 -3.86
C TRP A 455 22.20 -25.77 -3.32
N ASP A 456 23.37 -25.29 -3.74
CA ASP A 456 23.80 -23.90 -3.56
C ASP A 456 23.12 -23.01 -4.59
N VAL A 457 22.29 -22.08 -4.13
CA VAL A 457 21.44 -21.24 -4.97
C VAL A 457 21.94 -19.81 -4.92
N ARG A 458 22.40 -19.29 -6.04
CA ARG A 458 22.75 -17.89 -6.23
C ARG A 458 21.55 -17.15 -6.81
N ILE A 459 21.09 -16.11 -6.11
CA ILE A 459 19.95 -15.28 -6.54
C ILE A 459 20.45 -13.87 -6.79
N GLU A 460 20.15 -13.34 -7.98
CA GLU A 460 20.41 -11.94 -8.35
C GLU A 460 19.16 -11.09 -8.11
N PHE A 461 19.28 -10.11 -7.25
CA PHE A 461 18.28 -9.07 -7.03
C PHE A 461 18.64 -7.81 -7.82
N ALA A 462 17.80 -6.77 -7.77
CA ALA A 462 17.99 -5.54 -8.53
C ALA A 462 19.37 -4.88 -8.35
N ALA A 463 19.99 -4.98 -7.16
CA ALA A 463 21.27 -4.32 -6.84
C ALA A 463 22.22 -5.18 -5.99
N THR A 464 21.89 -6.45 -5.75
CA THR A 464 22.71 -7.34 -4.90
C THR A 464 22.54 -8.80 -5.29
N VAL A 465 23.40 -9.65 -4.76
CA VAL A 465 23.38 -11.10 -4.91
C VAL A 465 23.30 -11.76 -3.54
N SER A 466 22.53 -12.84 -3.43
CA SER A 466 22.46 -13.66 -2.22
C SER A 466 22.74 -15.12 -2.56
N ASN A 467 23.52 -15.79 -1.71
CA ASN A 467 23.72 -17.23 -1.76
C ASN A 467 22.81 -17.88 -0.72
N GLN A 468 21.99 -18.81 -1.17
CA GLN A 468 20.97 -19.51 -0.39
C GLN A 468 21.07 -21.01 -0.64
N THR A 469 20.23 -21.83 -0.02
CA THR A 469 20.30 -23.29 -0.18
C THR A 469 18.89 -23.85 -0.41
N PHE A 470 18.75 -24.75 -1.40
CA PHE A 470 17.59 -25.63 -1.49
C PHE A 470 17.96 -27.03 -0.97
N VAL A 471 17.04 -27.61 -0.22
CA VAL A 471 17.04 -29.04 0.09
C VAL A 471 15.79 -29.62 -0.56
N LEU A 472 15.96 -30.41 -1.62
CA LEU A 472 14.90 -30.91 -2.47
C LEU A 472 14.68 -32.40 -2.27
N VAL A 473 13.43 -32.82 -2.28
CA VAL A 473 12.99 -34.21 -2.39
C VAL A 473 12.07 -34.31 -3.60
N GLN A 474 12.40 -35.16 -4.54
CA GLN A 474 11.63 -35.38 -5.77
C GLN A 474 10.85 -36.71 -5.71
N LYS A 475 9.55 -36.64 -5.98
CA LYS A 475 8.67 -37.80 -6.16
C LYS A 475 8.03 -37.72 -7.54
N LYS A 476 8.60 -38.46 -8.50
CA LYS A 476 8.26 -38.34 -9.93
C LYS A 476 8.50 -36.88 -10.37
N ASN A 477 7.42 -36.16 -10.72
CA ASN A 477 7.45 -34.78 -11.15
C ASN A 477 7.27 -33.78 -10.00
N GLU A 478 6.86 -34.23 -8.82
CA GLU A 478 6.61 -33.35 -7.67
C GLU A 478 7.92 -33.07 -6.90
N LEU A 479 8.07 -31.82 -6.50
CA LEU A 479 9.19 -31.34 -5.70
C LEU A 479 8.63 -30.79 -4.37
N VAL A 480 9.27 -31.22 -3.27
CA VAL A 480 9.01 -30.67 -1.94
C VAL A 480 10.33 -30.46 -1.23
N GLY A 481 10.37 -29.57 -0.24
CA GLY A 481 11.62 -29.36 0.50
C GLY A 481 11.66 -28.08 1.31
N THR A 482 12.88 -27.62 1.52
CA THR A 482 13.14 -26.40 2.29
C THR A 482 14.08 -25.48 1.51
N HIS A 483 13.75 -24.21 1.51
CA HIS A 483 14.60 -23.15 1.02
C HIS A 483 15.18 -22.38 2.21
N TYR A 484 16.46 -22.48 2.44
CA TYR A 484 17.21 -21.75 3.47
C TYR A 484 17.70 -20.43 2.88
N GLY A 485 17.02 -19.34 3.23
CA GLY A 485 17.40 -17.98 2.88
C GLY A 485 18.31 -17.36 3.95
N SER A 486 18.81 -16.16 3.68
CA SER A 486 19.71 -15.43 4.59
C SER A 486 19.11 -15.13 5.97
N TYR A 487 17.79 -15.00 6.06
CA TYR A 487 17.09 -14.58 7.28
C TYR A 487 16.01 -15.55 7.75
N ALA A 488 15.57 -16.47 6.90
CA ALA A 488 14.49 -17.39 7.22
C ALA A 488 14.55 -18.66 6.37
N SER A 489 14.07 -19.76 6.95
CA SER A 489 13.77 -20.98 6.21
C SER A 489 12.33 -20.89 5.68
N ARG A 490 12.13 -21.39 4.47
CA ARG A 490 10.85 -21.37 3.74
C ARG A 490 10.44 -22.76 3.34
N VAL A 491 9.15 -23.03 3.37
CA VAL A 491 8.60 -24.23 2.74
C VAL A 491 8.79 -24.10 1.23
N LEU A 492 9.23 -25.18 0.60
CA LEU A 492 9.44 -25.27 -0.83
C LEU A 492 8.52 -26.35 -1.40
N GLU A 493 7.80 -26.02 -2.47
CA GLU A 493 6.99 -26.92 -3.28
C GLU A 493 7.18 -26.61 -4.77
N GLY A 494 7.03 -27.60 -5.63
CA GLY A 494 7.18 -27.35 -7.05
C GLY A 494 6.95 -28.59 -7.90
N ASN A 495 7.34 -28.49 -9.16
CA ASN A 495 7.34 -29.59 -10.10
C ASN A 495 8.49 -29.48 -11.11
N ILE A 496 8.79 -30.60 -11.72
CA ILE A 496 9.73 -30.71 -12.84
C ILE A 496 9.10 -31.57 -13.94
N HIS A 497 9.15 -31.08 -15.18
CA HIS A 497 8.65 -31.76 -16.37
C HIS A 497 9.73 -31.69 -17.45
N ARG A 498 10.22 -32.85 -17.94
CA ARG A 498 11.45 -32.94 -18.70
C ARG A 498 12.58 -32.25 -17.97
N ASN A 499 13.15 -31.18 -18.54
CA ASN A 499 14.16 -30.32 -17.93
C ASN A 499 13.60 -29.02 -17.33
N GLU A 500 12.30 -28.71 -17.50
CA GLU A 500 11.67 -27.50 -16.99
C GLU A 500 11.34 -27.63 -15.49
N VAL A 501 11.77 -26.67 -14.69
CA VAL A 501 11.52 -26.66 -13.25
C VAL A 501 10.74 -25.42 -12.83
N LEU A 502 9.73 -25.64 -12.00
CA LEU A 502 8.97 -24.60 -11.31
C LEU A 502 9.02 -24.84 -9.81
N ILE A 503 9.63 -23.95 -9.07
CA ILE A 503 9.75 -24.02 -7.61
C ILE A 503 9.10 -22.79 -6.99
N ARG A 504 8.24 -23.01 -5.99
CA ARG A 504 7.65 -21.96 -5.16
C ARG A 504 8.16 -22.07 -3.74
N SER A 505 8.54 -20.96 -3.18
CA SER A 505 9.04 -20.88 -1.82
C SER A 505 8.39 -19.72 -1.11
N SER A 506 7.82 -19.95 0.07
CA SER A 506 7.13 -18.91 0.81
C SER A 506 7.30 -19.02 2.31
N TYR A 507 7.28 -17.88 3.00
CA TYR A 507 7.14 -17.83 4.45
C TYR A 507 6.31 -16.60 4.84
N THR A 508 5.74 -16.64 6.03
CA THR A 508 5.01 -15.51 6.59
C THR A 508 5.83 -14.90 7.72
N LEU A 509 6.08 -13.60 7.63
CA LEU A 509 6.75 -12.82 8.66
C LEU A 509 5.86 -11.64 9.02
N ASN A 510 5.42 -11.55 10.29
CA ASN A 510 4.69 -10.39 10.81
C ASN A 510 3.53 -9.96 9.89
N GLY A 511 2.66 -10.90 9.50
CA GLY A 511 1.51 -10.61 8.64
C GLY A 511 1.82 -10.44 7.14
N VAL A 512 3.09 -10.40 6.75
CA VAL A 512 3.52 -10.36 5.34
C VAL A 512 3.88 -11.75 4.86
N ARG A 513 3.34 -12.16 3.71
CA ARG A 513 3.75 -13.38 3.04
C ARG A 513 4.72 -13.04 1.91
N LEU A 514 5.97 -13.48 2.07
CA LEU A 514 7.01 -13.34 1.05
C LEU A 514 7.02 -14.61 0.19
N ASN A 515 6.79 -14.43 -1.10
CA ASN A 515 6.74 -15.52 -2.08
C ASN A 515 7.86 -15.35 -3.11
N PHE A 516 8.57 -16.44 -3.37
CA PHE A 516 9.53 -16.53 -4.45
C PHE A 516 9.05 -17.62 -5.42
N THR A 517 9.02 -17.32 -6.70
CA THR A 517 8.67 -18.29 -7.75
C THR A 517 9.83 -18.39 -8.72
N PHE A 518 10.52 -19.52 -8.67
CA PHE A 518 11.65 -19.84 -9.53
C PHE A 518 11.14 -20.61 -10.74
N LYS A 519 11.41 -20.12 -11.92
CA LYS A 519 11.16 -20.79 -13.21
C LYS A 519 12.49 -20.95 -13.92
N GLY A 520 12.76 -22.12 -14.45
CA GLY A 520 14.03 -22.37 -15.13
C GLY A 520 14.15 -23.76 -15.72
N GLU A 521 15.35 -24.10 -16.08
CA GLU A 521 15.68 -25.38 -16.68
C GLU A 521 16.80 -26.07 -15.90
N VAL A 522 16.78 -27.39 -15.93
CA VAL A 522 17.86 -28.25 -15.45
C VAL A 522 18.76 -28.53 -16.65
N GLU A 523 19.97 -28.03 -16.61
CA GLU A 523 20.98 -28.23 -17.66
C GLU A 523 21.70 -29.57 -17.52
N SER A 524 21.87 -30.02 -16.27
CA SER A 524 22.51 -31.29 -15.92
C SER A 524 22.09 -31.68 -14.49
N ASP A 525 22.50 -32.87 -14.04
CA ASP A 525 22.33 -33.30 -12.64
C ASP A 525 23.00 -32.37 -11.62
N LEU A 526 23.79 -31.40 -12.06
CA LEU A 526 24.63 -30.52 -11.24
C LEU A 526 24.25 -29.04 -11.34
N ILE A 527 23.53 -28.64 -12.38
CA ILE A 527 23.22 -27.21 -12.67
C ILE A 527 21.79 -27.05 -13.08
N MET A 528 21.13 -26.10 -12.49
CA MET A 528 19.83 -25.58 -12.93
C MET A 528 19.75 -24.06 -12.72
N GLY A 529 18.89 -23.36 -13.47
CA GLY A 529 18.76 -21.92 -13.34
C GLY A 529 17.68 -21.31 -14.23
N GLY A 530 17.49 -20.00 -14.09
CA GLY A 530 16.50 -19.26 -14.88
C GLY A 530 16.09 -17.94 -14.23
N ASN A 531 14.79 -17.64 -14.26
CA ASN A 531 14.22 -16.41 -13.72
C ASN A 531 13.51 -16.69 -12.38
N VAL A 532 13.56 -15.71 -11.48
CA VAL A 532 12.83 -15.77 -10.21
C VAL A 532 11.97 -14.52 -10.07
N SER A 533 10.71 -14.70 -9.67
CA SER A 533 9.82 -13.60 -9.30
C SER A 533 9.71 -13.49 -7.79
N PHE A 534 9.82 -12.27 -7.28
CA PHE A 534 9.65 -11.91 -5.87
C PHE A 534 8.28 -11.27 -5.62
N SER A 535 7.30 -11.55 -6.48
CA SER A 535 5.96 -10.96 -6.45
C SER A 535 5.99 -9.42 -6.60
N GLU A 536 5.49 -8.66 -5.64
CA GLU A 536 5.46 -7.19 -5.68
C GLU A 536 6.84 -6.51 -5.64
N TYR A 537 7.89 -7.26 -5.33
CA TYR A 537 9.27 -6.76 -5.25
C TYR A 537 10.07 -6.93 -6.55
N GLY A 538 9.40 -7.32 -7.64
CA GLY A 538 10.00 -7.48 -8.97
C GLY A 538 10.57 -8.86 -9.24
N ASP A 539 11.48 -8.92 -10.21
CA ASP A 539 12.03 -10.16 -10.73
C ASP A 539 13.56 -10.14 -10.69
N GLY A 540 14.16 -11.32 -10.77
CA GLY A 540 15.58 -11.52 -10.79
C GLY A 540 15.98 -12.78 -11.55
N LYS A 541 17.25 -13.16 -11.46
CA LYS A 541 17.79 -14.42 -11.99
C LYS A 541 18.26 -15.31 -10.88
N TRP A 542 18.30 -16.60 -11.14
CA TRP A 542 18.86 -17.57 -10.21
C TRP A 542 19.63 -18.66 -10.94
N GLU A 543 20.63 -19.20 -10.28
CA GLU A 543 21.42 -20.36 -10.66
C GLU A 543 21.61 -21.23 -9.43
N ALA A 544 21.52 -22.53 -9.59
CA ALA A 544 21.78 -23.48 -8.50
C ALA A 544 22.78 -24.55 -8.94
N LYS A 545 23.70 -24.88 -8.03
CA LYS A 545 24.69 -25.93 -8.18
C LYS A 545 24.49 -26.96 -7.09
N ARG A 546 24.48 -28.24 -7.47
CA ARG A 546 24.34 -29.34 -6.51
C ARG A 546 25.54 -29.41 -5.59
N ARG A 547 25.29 -29.60 -4.30
CA ARG A 547 26.30 -29.99 -3.33
C ARG A 547 26.57 -31.48 -3.41
N TYR A 548 27.85 -31.87 -3.29
CA TYR A 548 28.29 -33.26 -3.23
C TYR A 548 28.33 -33.77 -1.79
#